data_75e09751072dcbc6331cd0e8e1fdc3ef
#
_entry.id   75e09751072dcbc6331cd0e8e1fdc3ef
#
_cell.length_a   1.000
_cell.length_b   1.000
_cell.length_c   1.000
_cell.angle_alpha   90.00
_cell.angle_beta   90.00
_cell.angle_gamma   90.00
#
_symmetry.space_group_name_H-M   'P 1'
#
loop_
_entity.id
_entity.type
_entity.pdbx_description
1 polymer ?
#
loop_
_entity_poly.entity_id
_entity_poly.type
_entity_poly.pdbx_seq_one_letter_code
_entity_poly.pdbx_strand_id
1 'polypeptide(L)'
;GYTILAPKMSPIHFDILQPAMRRYGYHVVMLENDGRSAIETGLRFVNNDACYPSIITVGQMMEAVLSGKYDTDRLALAMTQTGGCCRASNYVGFIRRALDKAGLSHIPVISFNANGMEKNEGLKISPSMLMAAVRALVYGDLLMRCLYRVRPYEKEKGPADALAAKWRDICVDSI
;
A
#
# COMPACT_ATOMS: atom_id res chain seq x y z
N GLY A 1 -10.23 16.69 -3.26
CA GLY A 1 -9.94 15.42 -3.91
C GLY A 1 -10.13 14.26 -2.94
N TYR A 2 -10.10 13.04 -3.44
CA TYR A 2 -10.18 11.84 -2.60
C TYR A 2 -8.83 11.57 -1.93
N THR A 3 -8.88 11.06 -0.68
CA THR A 3 -7.73 10.44 -0.02
C THR A 3 -7.73 8.94 -0.34
N ILE A 4 -6.61 8.41 -0.81
CA ILE A 4 -6.46 6.99 -1.16
C ILE A 4 -5.60 6.32 -0.08
N LEU A 5 -6.18 5.39 0.69
CA LEU A 5 -5.44 4.60 1.67
C LEU A 5 -4.94 3.30 1.02
N ALA A 6 -3.69 2.97 1.26
CA ALA A 6 -3.08 1.73 0.81
C ALA A 6 -2.21 1.11 1.92
N PRO A 7 -2.14 -0.22 2.05
CA PRO A 7 -1.26 -0.86 3.01
C PRO A 7 0.20 -0.73 2.56
N LYS A 8 1.10 -0.43 3.49
CA LYS A 8 2.54 -0.34 3.23
C LYS A 8 3.17 -1.73 3.22
N MET A 9 3.00 -2.48 2.13
CA MET A 9 3.47 -3.86 2.03
C MET A 9 4.97 -3.99 1.72
N SER A 10 5.59 -2.96 1.14
CA SER A 10 7.03 -2.92 0.83
C SER A 10 7.57 -1.53 1.19
N PRO A 11 8.12 -1.35 2.41
CA PRO A 11 8.45 -0.03 2.94
C PRO A 11 9.33 0.81 2.01
N ILE A 12 10.43 0.24 1.51
CA ILE A 12 11.40 0.97 0.68
C ILE A 12 10.77 1.44 -0.64
N HIS A 13 9.99 0.57 -1.30
CA HIS A 13 9.34 0.88 -2.57
C HIS A 13 8.23 1.91 -2.41
N PHE A 14 7.39 1.73 -1.39
CA PHE A 14 6.26 2.62 -1.17
C PHE A 14 6.67 4.01 -0.66
N ASP A 15 7.81 4.11 0.04
CA ASP A 15 8.40 5.40 0.42
C ASP A 15 8.83 6.24 -0.80
N ILE A 16 9.11 5.61 -1.94
CA ILE A 16 9.41 6.29 -3.20
C ILE A 16 8.15 6.48 -4.04
N LEU A 17 7.30 5.45 -4.12
CA LEU A 17 6.09 5.47 -4.94
C LEU A 17 5.05 6.49 -4.46
N GLN A 18 4.88 6.65 -3.15
CA GLN A 18 3.89 7.57 -2.58
C GLN A 18 4.15 9.04 -2.99
N PRO A 19 5.37 9.61 -2.84
CA PRO A 19 5.68 10.95 -3.34
C PRO A 19 5.51 11.07 -4.85
N ALA A 20 5.91 10.05 -5.62
CA ALA A 20 5.72 10.02 -7.07
C ALA A 20 4.23 10.16 -7.44
N MET A 21 3.33 9.38 -6.82
CA MET A 21 1.89 9.48 -7.07
C MET A 21 1.32 10.84 -6.71
N ARG A 22 1.81 11.46 -5.61
CA ARG A 22 1.37 12.80 -5.18
C ARG A 22 1.69 13.87 -6.22
N ARG A 23 2.80 13.77 -6.94
CA ARG A 23 3.14 14.70 -8.04
C ARG A 23 2.13 14.67 -9.20
N TYR A 24 1.43 13.55 -9.37
CA TYR A 24 0.34 13.40 -10.35
C TYR A 24 -1.04 13.73 -9.80
N GLY A 25 -1.11 14.37 -8.62
CA GLY A 25 -2.35 14.85 -8.02
C GLY A 25 -3.12 13.80 -7.21
N TYR A 26 -2.57 12.62 -6.98
CA TYR A 26 -3.19 11.58 -6.15
C TYR A 26 -2.73 11.68 -4.70
N HIS A 27 -3.64 12.00 -3.79
CA HIS A 27 -3.36 12.04 -2.36
C HIS A 27 -3.39 10.63 -1.78
N VAL A 28 -2.25 9.92 -1.88
CA VAL A 28 -2.08 8.58 -1.35
C VAL A 28 -1.47 8.64 0.05
N VAL A 29 -2.03 7.85 0.96
CA VAL A 29 -1.56 7.64 2.32
C VAL A 29 -1.25 6.17 2.51
N MET A 30 0.02 5.85 2.79
CA MET A 30 0.43 4.49 3.14
C MET A 30 0.17 4.22 4.60
N LEU A 31 -0.56 3.15 4.90
CA LEU A 31 -0.89 2.75 6.25
C LEU A 31 0.29 1.98 6.87
N GLU A 32 0.66 2.33 8.10
CA GLU A 32 1.76 1.73 8.86
C GLU A 32 1.28 1.05 10.17
N ASN A 33 -0.04 1.01 10.39
CA ASN A 33 -0.67 0.42 11.56
C ASN A 33 -0.74 -1.11 11.42
N ASP A 34 0.36 -1.81 11.70
CA ASP A 34 0.50 -3.27 11.60
C ASP A 34 0.50 -3.97 12.98
N GLY A 35 0.16 -3.22 14.01
CA GLY A 35 0.14 -3.69 15.39
C GLY A 35 -1.06 -4.59 15.73
N ARG A 36 -1.14 -4.95 17.01
CA ARG A 36 -2.18 -5.82 17.57
C ARG A 36 -3.61 -5.33 17.27
N SER A 37 -3.83 -4.03 17.31
CA SER A 37 -5.13 -3.41 17.04
C SER A 37 -5.61 -3.69 15.61
N ALA A 38 -4.72 -3.63 14.61
CA ALA A 38 -5.03 -3.98 13.23
C ALA A 38 -5.43 -5.47 13.11
N ILE A 39 -4.71 -6.37 13.80
CA ILE A 39 -5.03 -7.80 13.82
C ILE A 39 -6.41 -8.04 14.42
N GLU A 40 -6.69 -7.47 15.60
CA GLU A 40 -7.98 -7.59 16.28
C GLU A 40 -9.13 -7.03 15.42
N THR A 41 -8.91 -5.92 14.76
CA THR A 41 -9.87 -5.35 13.80
C THR A 41 -10.06 -6.29 12.61
N GLY A 42 -8.98 -6.83 12.05
CA GLY A 42 -9.04 -7.76 10.91
C GLY A 42 -9.85 -9.02 11.23
N LEU A 43 -9.68 -9.60 12.40
CA LEU A 43 -10.43 -10.78 12.86
C LEU A 43 -11.94 -10.55 12.99
N ARG A 44 -12.38 -9.29 13.12
CA ARG A 44 -13.82 -8.95 13.13
C ARG A 44 -14.47 -9.02 11.75
N PHE A 45 -13.67 -8.85 10.68
CA PHE A 45 -14.13 -8.73 9.29
C PHE A 45 -13.73 -9.90 8.41
N VAL A 46 -12.62 -10.56 8.71
CA VAL A 46 -12.08 -11.70 7.96
C VAL A 46 -12.17 -12.95 8.82
N ASN A 47 -12.48 -14.09 8.18
CA ASN A 47 -12.47 -15.39 8.89
C ASN A 47 -11.05 -15.69 9.38
N ASN A 48 -10.93 -16.19 10.62
CA ASN A 48 -9.66 -16.59 11.25
C ASN A 48 -8.95 -17.73 10.50
N ASP A 49 -9.64 -18.51 9.67
CA ASP A 49 -9.06 -19.53 8.80
C ASP A 49 -8.39 -18.94 7.53
N ALA A 50 -8.53 -17.62 7.30
CA ALA A 50 -7.84 -16.94 6.23
C ALA A 50 -6.34 -16.80 6.55
N CYS A 51 -5.52 -16.60 5.50
CA CYS A 51 -4.09 -16.40 5.72
C CYS A 51 -3.83 -15.13 6.56
N TYR A 52 -2.85 -15.19 7.44
CA TYR A 52 -2.51 -14.11 8.37
C TYR A 52 -2.29 -12.75 7.70
N PRO A 53 -1.58 -12.64 6.55
CA PRO A 53 -1.45 -11.38 5.83
C PRO A 53 -2.80 -10.77 5.41
N SER A 54 -3.83 -11.56 5.09
CA SER A 54 -5.14 -11.02 4.75
C SER A 54 -5.84 -10.38 5.95
N ILE A 55 -5.67 -10.97 7.14
CA ILE A 55 -6.22 -10.44 8.39
C ILE A 55 -5.59 -9.10 8.70
N ILE A 56 -4.24 -9.00 8.64
CA ILE A 56 -3.52 -7.75 8.89
C ILE A 56 -3.93 -6.68 7.87
N THR A 57 -3.88 -7.01 6.57
CA THR A 57 -4.15 -6.04 5.50
C THR A 57 -5.56 -5.46 5.57
N VAL A 58 -6.57 -6.32 5.75
CA VAL A 58 -7.96 -5.87 5.92
C VAL A 58 -8.10 -5.10 7.23
N GLY A 59 -7.44 -5.56 8.28
CA GLY A 59 -7.46 -4.91 9.60
C GLY A 59 -6.88 -3.51 9.56
N GLN A 60 -5.72 -3.32 8.93
CA GLN A 60 -5.10 -1.99 8.74
C GLN A 60 -6.07 -1.01 8.06
N MET A 61 -6.70 -1.46 6.96
CA MET A 61 -7.63 -0.63 6.22
C MET A 61 -8.88 -0.32 7.02
N MET A 62 -9.50 -1.32 7.63
CA MET A 62 -10.73 -1.12 8.41
C MET A 62 -10.48 -0.30 9.68
N GLU A 63 -9.36 -0.48 10.35
CA GLU A 63 -8.97 0.35 11.50
C GLU A 63 -8.82 1.81 11.08
N ALA A 64 -8.15 2.09 9.96
CA ALA A 64 -8.00 3.43 9.44
C ALA A 64 -9.34 4.06 9.06
N VAL A 65 -10.21 3.33 8.36
CA VAL A 65 -11.56 3.78 7.96
C VAL A 65 -12.43 4.07 9.18
N LEU A 66 -12.41 3.20 10.20
CA LEU A 66 -13.22 3.33 11.40
C LEU A 66 -12.64 4.30 12.44
N SER A 67 -11.43 4.81 12.23
CA SER A 67 -10.73 5.71 13.18
C SER A 67 -11.36 7.09 13.30
N GLY A 68 -12.22 7.50 12.36
CA GLY A 68 -12.77 8.85 12.27
C GLY A 68 -11.76 9.91 11.78
N LYS A 69 -10.53 9.52 11.43
CA LYS A 69 -9.49 10.44 10.94
C LYS A 69 -9.70 10.88 9.49
N TYR A 70 -10.47 10.12 8.73
CA TYR A 70 -10.69 10.34 7.31
C TYR A 70 -12.17 10.56 7.02
N ASP A 71 -12.44 11.49 6.13
CA ASP A 71 -13.79 11.73 5.60
C ASP A 71 -14.18 10.59 4.68
N THR A 72 -15.11 9.75 5.11
CA THR A 72 -15.56 8.54 4.39
C THR A 72 -16.20 8.85 3.04
N ASP A 73 -16.77 10.07 2.85
CA ASP A 73 -17.35 10.48 1.57
C ASP A 73 -16.30 10.89 0.54
N ARG A 74 -15.06 11.10 0.99
CA ARG A 74 -13.90 11.46 0.16
C ARG A 74 -12.73 10.49 0.31
N LEU A 75 -13.05 9.24 0.65
CA LEU A 75 -12.09 8.18 0.88
C LEU A 75 -12.16 7.13 -0.22
N ALA A 76 -11.01 6.60 -0.61
CA ALA A 76 -10.89 5.41 -1.43
C ALA A 76 -9.84 4.48 -0.81
N LEU A 77 -10.02 3.19 -0.97
CA LEU A 77 -9.01 2.19 -0.59
C LEU A 77 -8.32 1.67 -1.84
N ALA A 78 -7.04 1.36 -1.74
CA ALA A 78 -6.29 0.81 -2.86
C ALA A 78 -5.54 -0.46 -2.46
N MET A 79 -5.60 -1.47 -3.33
CA MET A 79 -4.93 -2.76 -3.11
C MET A 79 -4.43 -3.33 -4.42
N THR A 80 -3.29 -4.01 -4.39
CA THR A 80 -2.79 -4.76 -5.54
C THR A 80 -3.54 -6.09 -5.68
N GLN A 81 -3.77 -6.50 -6.91
CA GLN A 81 -4.42 -7.78 -7.24
C GLN A 81 -3.62 -8.48 -8.33
N THR A 82 -3.01 -9.62 -7.99
CA THR A 82 -2.05 -10.29 -8.87
C THR A 82 -2.67 -11.30 -9.84
N GLY A 83 -3.85 -11.83 -9.54
CA GLY A 83 -4.52 -12.86 -10.36
C GLY A 83 -3.91 -14.26 -10.29
N GLY A 84 -2.96 -14.50 -9.39
CA GLY A 84 -2.35 -15.81 -9.19
C GLY A 84 -3.14 -16.72 -8.24
N CYS A 85 -2.59 -17.90 -7.93
CA CYS A 85 -3.17 -18.88 -7.02
C CYS A 85 -3.21 -18.42 -5.55
N CYS A 86 -2.48 -17.37 -5.21
CA CYS A 86 -2.44 -16.83 -3.86
C CYS A 86 -3.75 -16.13 -3.49
N ARG A 87 -4.17 -16.26 -2.24
CA ARG A 87 -5.36 -15.55 -1.72
C ARG A 87 -5.24 -14.02 -1.77
N ALA A 88 -4.01 -13.49 -1.93
CA ALA A 88 -3.77 -12.06 -2.17
C ALA A 88 -4.55 -11.53 -3.40
N SER A 89 -4.82 -12.38 -4.39
CA SER A 89 -5.69 -12.06 -5.52
C SER A 89 -7.12 -11.69 -5.12
N ASN A 90 -7.56 -12.07 -3.91
CA ASN A 90 -8.91 -11.81 -3.41
C ASN A 90 -8.95 -10.80 -2.24
N TYR A 91 -7.85 -10.13 -1.90
CA TYR A 91 -7.87 -9.14 -0.82
C TYR A 91 -8.82 -7.98 -1.10
N VAL A 92 -8.95 -7.58 -2.37
CA VAL A 92 -9.96 -6.59 -2.81
C VAL A 92 -11.37 -7.03 -2.42
N GLY A 93 -11.71 -8.30 -2.67
CA GLY A 93 -13.00 -8.88 -2.28
C GLY A 93 -13.21 -8.92 -0.77
N PHE A 94 -12.18 -9.22 0.02
CA PHE A 94 -12.25 -9.18 1.49
C PHE A 94 -12.47 -7.76 2.01
N ILE A 95 -11.79 -6.77 1.44
CA ILE A 95 -11.94 -5.36 1.81
C ILE A 95 -13.38 -4.89 1.49
N ARG A 96 -13.90 -5.18 0.29
CA ARG A 96 -15.28 -4.83 -0.07
C ARG A 96 -16.30 -5.45 0.88
N ARG A 97 -16.15 -6.74 1.19
CA ARG A 97 -17.03 -7.42 2.16
C ARG A 97 -16.91 -6.81 3.57
N ALA A 98 -15.73 -6.40 3.98
CA ALA A 98 -15.53 -5.74 5.26
C ALA A 98 -16.23 -4.38 5.31
N LEU A 99 -16.13 -3.59 4.24
CA LEU A 99 -16.85 -2.32 4.09
C LEU A 99 -18.36 -2.52 4.11
N ASP A 100 -18.88 -3.52 3.39
CA ASP A 100 -20.31 -3.86 3.39
C ASP A 100 -20.80 -4.21 4.82
N LYS A 101 -20.05 -5.04 5.53
CA LYS A 101 -20.35 -5.42 6.91
C LYS A 101 -20.31 -4.21 7.88
N ALA A 102 -19.51 -3.18 7.57
CA ALA A 102 -19.43 -1.96 8.35
C ALA A 102 -20.46 -0.88 7.93
N GLY A 103 -21.30 -1.13 6.91
CA GLY A 103 -22.23 -0.15 6.37
C GLY A 103 -21.57 0.97 5.55
N LEU A 104 -20.38 0.72 5.01
CA LEU A 104 -19.53 1.68 4.30
C LEU A 104 -19.28 1.28 2.83
N SER A 105 -20.24 0.60 2.21
CA SER A 105 -20.15 0.10 0.81
C SER A 105 -19.95 1.20 -0.23
N HIS A 106 -20.22 2.46 0.13
CA HIS A 106 -20.00 3.62 -0.75
C HIS A 106 -18.51 3.95 -0.96
N ILE A 107 -17.61 3.45 -0.10
CA ILE A 107 -16.17 3.69 -0.23
C ILE A 107 -15.61 2.84 -1.38
N PRO A 108 -15.10 3.44 -2.46
CA PRO A 108 -14.56 2.69 -3.58
C PRO A 108 -13.25 1.97 -3.22
N VAL A 109 -13.08 0.76 -3.75
CA VAL A 109 -11.85 -0.02 -3.61
C VAL A 109 -11.19 -0.13 -4.98
N ILE A 110 -10.04 0.53 -5.12
CA ILE A 110 -9.21 0.55 -6.32
C ILE A 110 -8.38 -0.74 -6.37
N SER A 111 -8.52 -1.50 -7.43
CA SER A 111 -7.72 -2.69 -7.69
C SER A 111 -6.57 -2.35 -8.65
N PHE A 112 -5.33 -2.39 -8.16
CA PHE A 112 -4.17 -2.33 -9.04
C PHE A 112 -3.88 -3.73 -9.59
N ASN A 113 -4.33 -3.99 -10.81
CA ASN A 113 -4.13 -5.25 -11.50
C ASN A 113 -3.53 -5.04 -12.89
N ALA A 114 -2.63 -5.94 -13.28
CA ALA A 114 -1.99 -5.91 -14.61
C ALA A 114 -2.79 -6.71 -15.67
N ASN A 115 -3.74 -7.55 -15.24
CA ASN A 115 -4.42 -8.53 -16.08
C ASN A 115 -5.81 -8.05 -16.55
N GLY A 116 -6.16 -6.78 -16.29
CA GLY A 116 -7.47 -6.25 -16.69
C GLY A 116 -8.67 -6.89 -15.97
N MET A 117 -8.45 -7.51 -14.81
CA MET A 117 -9.50 -8.19 -14.03
C MET A 117 -10.60 -7.23 -13.58
N GLU A 118 -10.24 -5.98 -13.31
CA GLU A 118 -11.17 -4.94 -12.91
C GLU A 118 -10.80 -3.60 -13.55
N LYS A 119 -11.83 -2.84 -13.93
CA LYS A 119 -11.67 -1.44 -14.37
C LYS A 119 -11.86 -0.53 -13.17
N ASN A 120 -10.92 0.37 -12.94
CA ASN A 120 -11.02 1.37 -11.88
C ASN A 120 -11.61 2.66 -12.46
N GLU A 121 -12.87 2.92 -12.18
CA GLU A 121 -13.48 4.19 -12.55
C GLU A 121 -12.89 5.32 -11.71
N GLY A 122 -12.44 6.40 -12.37
CA GLY A 122 -11.86 7.57 -11.70
C GLY A 122 -10.35 7.58 -11.53
N LEU A 123 -9.65 6.44 -11.66
CA LEU A 123 -8.17 6.42 -11.66
C LEU A 123 -7.66 6.48 -13.11
N LYS A 124 -7.06 7.61 -13.47
CA LYS A 124 -6.43 7.80 -14.80
C LYS A 124 -4.91 7.67 -14.68
N ILE A 125 -4.37 6.58 -15.17
CA ILE A 125 -2.92 6.36 -15.19
C ILE A 125 -2.39 6.91 -16.51
N SER A 126 -1.66 8.04 -16.45
CA SER A 126 -0.95 8.57 -17.63
C SER A 126 0.31 7.76 -17.93
N PRO A 127 0.82 7.74 -19.18
CA PRO A 127 2.08 7.09 -19.50
C PRO A 127 3.27 7.62 -18.66
N SER A 128 3.28 8.92 -18.38
CA SER A 128 4.31 9.53 -17.51
C SER A 128 4.21 9.04 -16.05
N MET A 129 3.00 8.93 -15.51
CA MET A 129 2.78 8.37 -14.17
C MET A 129 3.20 6.90 -14.09
N LEU A 130 2.88 6.11 -15.13
CA LEU A 130 3.32 4.72 -15.21
C LEU A 130 4.85 4.62 -15.24
N MET A 131 5.52 5.47 -16.02
CA MET A 131 6.97 5.50 -16.06
C MET A 131 7.59 5.91 -14.71
N ALA A 132 6.99 6.89 -14.03
CA ALA A 132 7.41 7.27 -12.68
C ALA A 132 7.26 6.10 -11.69
N ALA A 133 6.15 5.35 -11.76
CA ALA A 133 5.94 4.18 -10.94
C ALA A 133 6.98 3.08 -11.23
N VAL A 134 7.30 2.82 -12.49
CA VAL A 134 8.35 1.85 -12.88
C VAL A 134 9.72 2.29 -12.34
N ARG A 135 10.08 3.57 -12.46
CA ARG A 135 11.32 4.09 -11.88
C ARG A 135 11.36 3.92 -10.37
N ALA A 136 10.25 4.22 -9.68
CA ALA A 136 10.14 4.04 -8.23
C ALA A 136 10.36 2.58 -7.82
N LEU A 137 9.82 1.62 -8.57
CA LEU A 137 10.03 0.19 -8.33
C LEU A 137 11.50 -0.21 -8.54
N VAL A 138 12.11 0.20 -9.63
CA VAL A 138 13.53 -0.11 -9.92
C VAL A 138 14.46 0.50 -8.87
N TYR A 139 14.23 1.73 -8.46
CA TYR A 139 14.99 2.36 -7.38
C TYR A 139 14.79 1.65 -6.04
N GLY A 140 13.55 1.27 -5.73
CA GLY A 140 13.23 0.50 -4.54
C GLY A 140 13.95 -0.84 -4.50
N ASP A 141 13.97 -1.59 -5.61
CA ASP A 141 14.71 -2.85 -5.72
C ASP A 141 16.21 -2.66 -5.52
N LEU A 142 16.79 -1.64 -6.14
CA LEU A 142 18.22 -1.34 -6.00
C LEU A 142 18.58 -1.00 -4.55
N LEU A 143 17.83 -0.10 -3.93
CA LEU A 143 18.06 0.31 -2.54
C LEU A 143 17.86 -0.86 -1.57
N MET A 144 16.81 -1.64 -1.75
CA MET A 144 16.55 -2.83 -0.93
C MET A 144 17.70 -3.84 -1.05
N ARG A 145 18.15 -4.11 -2.26
CA ARG A 145 19.24 -5.05 -2.51
C ARG A 145 20.57 -4.57 -1.90
N CYS A 146 20.88 -3.30 -2.03
CA CYS A 146 22.10 -2.71 -1.44
C CYS A 146 22.02 -2.75 0.09
N LEU A 147 20.91 -2.29 0.66
CA LEU A 147 20.71 -2.22 2.11
C LEU A 147 20.80 -3.61 2.75
N TYR A 148 20.11 -4.61 2.21
CA TYR A 148 20.09 -5.96 2.79
C TYR A 148 21.44 -6.70 2.65
N ARG A 149 22.27 -6.29 1.69
CA ARG A 149 23.63 -6.82 1.57
C ARG A 149 24.60 -6.20 2.57
N VAL A 150 24.44 -4.93 2.91
CA VAL A 150 25.39 -4.19 3.76
C VAL A 150 25.00 -4.28 5.24
N ARG A 151 23.74 -4.13 5.57
CA ARG A 151 23.25 -4.07 6.96
C ARG A 151 23.75 -5.21 7.87
N PRO A 152 23.81 -6.49 7.44
CA PRO A 152 24.30 -7.58 8.30
C PRO A 152 25.79 -7.48 8.66
N TYR A 153 26.55 -6.71 7.91
CA TYR A 153 28.02 -6.59 8.05
C TYR A 153 28.45 -5.22 8.61
N GLU A 154 27.51 -4.39 9.07
CA GLU A 154 27.84 -3.13 9.72
C GLU A 154 28.61 -3.37 11.02
N LYS A 155 29.71 -2.61 11.22
CA LYS A 155 30.47 -2.63 12.48
C LYS A 155 29.70 -1.95 13.62
N GLU A 156 28.99 -0.88 13.27
CA GLU A 156 28.09 -0.14 14.14
C GLU A 156 26.69 -0.16 13.49
N LYS A 157 25.64 -0.32 14.28
CA LYS A 157 24.28 -0.42 13.77
C LYS A 157 23.76 0.96 13.35
N GLY A 158 23.28 1.10 12.12
CA GLY A 158 22.52 2.25 11.64
C GLY A 158 23.07 3.02 10.44
N PRO A 159 24.40 3.09 10.16
CA PRO A 159 24.92 3.82 9.00
C PRO A 159 24.35 3.39 7.66
N ALA A 160 24.09 2.09 7.45
CA ALA A 160 23.49 1.59 6.20
C ALA A 160 22.05 2.08 6.02
N ASP A 161 21.26 2.11 7.09
CA ASP A 161 19.91 2.65 7.07
C ASP A 161 19.90 4.15 6.78
N ALA A 162 20.81 4.92 7.40
CA ALA A 162 20.93 6.35 7.16
C ALA A 162 21.35 6.65 5.71
N LEU A 163 22.29 5.87 5.15
CA LEU A 163 22.70 6.00 3.76
C LEU A 163 21.57 5.65 2.80
N ALA A 164 20.83 4.58 3.07
CA ALA A 164 19.67 4.19 2.26
C ALA A 164 18.58 5.27 2.29
N ALA A 165 18.31 5.90 3.43
CA ALA A 165 17.37 7.01 3.54
C ALA A 165 17.80 8.20 2.68
N LYS A 166 19.07 8.58 2.73
CA LYS A 166 19.62 9.67 1.89
C LYS A 166 19.44 9.38 0.40
N TRP A 167 19.76 8.16 -0.04
CA TRP A 167 19.59 7.78 -1.44
C TRP A 167 18.11 7.67 -1.85
N ARG A 168 17.23 7.23 -0.95
CA ARG A 168 15.78 7.26 -1.19
C ARG A 168 15.31 8.68 -1.52
N ASP A 169 15.72 9.67 -0.75
CA ASP A 169 15.32 11.07 -0.96
C ASP A 169 15.83 11.59 -2.33
N ILE A 170 17.06 11.27 -2.71
CA ILE A 170 17.60 11.57 -4.04
C ILE A 170 16.76 10.89 -5.15
N CYS A 171 16.38 9.62 -4.96
CA CYS A 171 15.54 8.90 -5.91
C CYS A 171 14.14 9.54 -6.05
N VAL A 172 13.55 9.96 -4.93
CA VAL A 172 12.26 10.67 -4.93
C VAL A 172 12.35 11.97 -5.73
N ASP A 173 13.43 12.73 -5.57
CA ASP A 173 13.61 14.01 -6.27
C ASP A 173 13.85 13.83 -7.77
N SER A 174 14.35 12.67 -8.19
CA SER A 174 14.67 12.36 -9.60
C SER A 174 13.48 11.81 -10.41
N ILE A 175 12.37 11.48 -9.77
CA ILE A 175 11.13 10.98 -10.39
C ILE A 175 10.17 12.14 -10.68
#